data_4f3b952c4034c0d00d5147788aa00d19
#
_entry.id   4f3b952c4034c0d00d5147788aa00d19
#
_cell.length_a   1.000
_cell.length_b   1.000
_cell.length_c   1.000
_cell.angle_alpha   90.00
_cell.angle_beta   90.00
_cell.angle_gamma   90.00
#
_symmetry.space_group_name_H-M   'P 1'
#
loop_
_entity.id
_entity.type
_entity.pdbx_description
1 polymer ?
#
loop_
_entity_poly.entity_id
_entity_poly.type
_entity_poly.pdbx_seq_one_letter_code
_entity_poly.pdbx_strand_id
1 'polypeptide(L)'
;MTGGILGFLGGIGLFLFGMGVMTAALRDLAGHRMRHFLAHATRTPLRGTVTGLVATAAVQSSSVVSVITIGFVGAGVLSFPQSLGIFYGANIGSTFTGWLVMLLGVKFKLGVVALPALFVASVTGALGRGHIARAARLVAGLSLLFIGLDMMQQAMAGIGGRITPEMLPGDGVFGRIALAGVGVGLAVVLRSSAVGVAMALLFLGAGAITFVQAAALVVGLEVGTTTTGLLATIGGTRAMRMAGIANLVLNLTTALIALPLLGPIATLLAGLDAQTALVSFHTSLNLIGAAIFLPLTPRFAVLVARIVPDHVTGLASPLDRHLLRDEGAALDAAAQTARAVSDAIAQALSAAMGPQRDLRPLSSLPAQVDPALAALQDWLTRISVTSGGARYAALLHVQDHLQRLATRAQEADRIALVSEDAALQRGARALVAAMIRHKGPDHMARLDALLEARARRLRRATLLQEHAGVIGVPDLFRRTDALRWLERTGDHAQRIAFHMAQATNGLT
;
A
#
# COMPACT_ATOMS: atom_id res chain seq x y z
N MET A 1 -6.16 42.15 -18.32
CA MET A 1 -5.17 41.22 -17.75
C MET A 1 -5.72 40.42 -16.56
N THR A 2 -6.31 41.08 -15.57
CA THR A 2 -6.86 40.39 -14.39
C THR A 2 -7.92 39.33 -14.72
N GLY A 3 -8.81 39.59 -15.68
CA GLY A 3 -9.85 38.63 -16.07
C GLY A 3 -9.32 37.33 -16.71
N GLY A 4 -8.26 37.40 -17.52
CA GLY A 4 -7.66 36.20 -18.13
C GLY A 4 -6.92 35.33 -17.11
N ILE A 5 -6.15 35.94 -16.20
CA ILE A 5 -5.45 35.19 -15.15
C ILE A 5 -6.45 34.57 -14.15
N LEU A 6 -7.47 35.33 -13.75
CA LEU A 6 -8.53 34.81 -12.86
C LEU A 6 -9.33 33.69 -13.53
N GLY A 7 -9.64 33.82 -14.84
CA GLY A 7 -10.30 32.76 -15.60
C GLY A 7 -9.43 31.50 -15.71
N PHE A 8 -8.12 31.63 -15.89
CA PHE A 8 -7.20 30.51 -15.96
C PHE A 8 -7.09 29.80 -14.60
N LEU A 9 -6.91 30.56 -13.50
CA LEU A 9 -6.88 30.00 -12.14
C LEU A 9 -8.21 29.36 -11.72
N GLY A 10 -9.35 30.00 -12.10
CA GLY A 10 -10.67 29.42 -11.91
C GLY A 10 -10.89 28.13 -12.68
N GLY A 11 -10.38 28.07 -13.93
CA GLY A 11 -10.38 26.87 -14.75
C GLY A 11 -9.55 25.74 -14.14
N ILE A 12 -8.36 26.03 -13.61
CA ILE A 12 -7.57 25.05 -12.85
C ILE A 12 -8.35 24.54 -11.63
N GLY A 13 -8.99 25.44 -10.87
CA GLY A 13 -9.79 25.08 -9.70
C GLY A 13 -10.94 24.13 -10.06
N LEU A 14 -11.69 24.43 -11.12
CA LEU A 14 -12.79 23.58 -11.62
C LEU A 14 -12.27 22.24 -12.15
N PHE A 15 -11.14 22.23 -12.86
CA PHE A 15 -10.51 21.02 -13.37
C PHE A 15 -10.10 20.11 -12.20
N LEU A 16 -9.41 20.66 -11.19
CA LEU A 16 -9.01 19.93 -9.97
C LEU A 16 -10.21 19.38 -9.21
N PHE A 17 -11.23 20.20 -9.01
CA PHE A 17 -12.44 19.79 -8.30
C PHE A 17 -13.18 18.70 -9.08
N GLY A 18 -13.37 18.89 -10.39
CA GLY A 18 -13.98 17.89 -11.28
C GLY A 18 -13.22 16.57 -11.30
N MET A 19 -11.87 16.62 -11.37
CA MET A 19 -11.03 15.44 -11.27
C MET A 19 -11.20 14.74 -9.91
N GLY A 20 -11.26 15.49 -8.82
CA GLY A 20 -11.48 14.95 -7.47
C GLY A 20 -12.84 14.22 -7.36
N VAL A 21 -13.92 14.86 -7.83
CA VAL A 21 -15.28 14.27 -7.85
C VAL A 21 -15.32 13.02 -8.73
N MET A 22 -14.73 13.08 -9.92
CA MET A 22 -14.67 11.95 -10.87
C MET A 22 -13.89 10.78 -10.26
N THR A 23 -12.69 11.03 -9.72
CA THR A 23 -11.85 10.00 -9.11
C THR A 23 -12.52 9.37 -7.89
N ALA A 24 -13.19 10.17 -7.05
CA ALA A 24 -13.95 9.65 -5.91
C ALA A 24 -15.11 8.75 -6.37
N ALA A 25 -15.89 9.19 -7.37
CA ALA A 25 -16.99 8.40 -7.94
C ALA A 25 -16.49 7.08 -8.58
N LEU A 26 -15.38 7.12 -9.31
CA LEU A 26 -14.75 5.92 -9.89
C LEU A 26 -14.27 4.96 -8.80
N ARG A 27 -13.68 5.47 -7.72
CA ARG A 27 -13.26 4.66 -6.56
C ARG A 27 -14.47 4.01 -5.88
N ASP A 28 -15.55 4.76 -5.67
CA ASP A 28 -16.79 4.24 -5.07
C ASP A 28 -17.46 3.18 -5.95
N LEU A 29 -17.35 3.30 -7.29
CA LEU A 29 -17.86 2.33 -8.24
C LEU A 29 -16.98 1.08 -8.29
N ALA A 30 -15.66 1.24 -8.24
CA ALA A 30 -14.69 0.14 -8.26
C ALA A 30 -14.70 -0.66 -6.95
N GLY A 31 -14.91 0.00 -5.81
CA GLY A 31 -15.10 -0.58 -4.48
C GLY A 31 -14.11 -1.68 -4.09
N HIS A 32 -14.58 -2.70 -3.35
CA HIS A 32 -13.80 -3.86 -2.93
C HIS A 32 -13.20 -4.67 -4.10
N ARG A 33 -13.84 -4.64 -5.29
CA ARG A 33 -13.34 -5.38 -6.46
C ARG A 33 -11.95 -4.92 -6.90
N MET A 34 -11.65 -3.63 -6.79
CA MET A 34 -10.34 -3.08 -7.15
C MET A 34 -9.22 -3.61 -6.24
N ARG A 35 -9.48 -3.69 -4.94
CA ARG A 35 -8.50 -4.24 -3.98
C ARG A 35 -8.25 -5.71 -4.22
N HIS A 36 -9.33 -6.48 -4.37
CA HIS A 36 -9.25 -7.91 -4.70
C HIS A 36 -8.46 -8.11 -5.99
N PHE A 37 -8.73 -7.31 -7.02
CA PHE A 37 -8.02 -7.34 -8.30
C PHE A 37 -6.52 -7.05 -8.11
N LEU A 38 -6.16 -5.98 -7.38
CA LEU A 38 -4.76 -5.64 -7.09
C LEU A 38 -4.05 -6.73 -6.29
N ALA A 39 -4.71 -7.33 -5.30
CA ALA A 39 -4.11 -8.36 -4.45
C ALA A 39 -3.87 -9.70 -5.18
N HIS A 40 -4.78 -10.11 -6.07
CA HIS A 40 -4.78 -11.46 -6.66
C HIS A 40 -4.18 -11.54 -8.07
N ALA A 41 -4.23 -10.45 -8.85
CA ALA A 41 -3.77 -10.45 -10.24
C ALA A 41 -2.25 -10.23 -10.41
N THR A 42 -1.46 -10.20 -9.31
CA THR A 42 -0.06 -9.73 -9.31
C THR A 42 0.98 -10.83 -9.12
N ARG A 43 0.68 -12.09 -9.49
CA ARG A 43 1.60 -13.23 -9.29
C ARG A 43 2.94 -13.07 -10.02
N THR A 44 3.01 -12.30 -11.09
CA THR A 44 4.24 -12.00 -11.84
C THR A 44 4.35 -10.49 -12.08
N PRO A 45 5.57 -9.92 -12.27
CA PRO A 45 5.73 -8.50 -12.58
C PRO A 45 4.93 -8.06 -13.80
N LEU A 46 4.84 -8.88 -14.86
CA LEU A 46 4.06 -8.56 -16.05
C LEU A 46 2.55 -8.46 -15.75
N ARG A 47 2.00 -9.42 -14.98
CA ARG A 47 0.60 -9.34 -14.54
C ARG A 47 0.37 -8.14 -13.64
N GLY A 48 1.33 -7.83 -12.76
CA GLY A 48 1.31 -6.61 -11.96
C GLY A 48 1.24 -5.35 -12.84
N THR A 49 1.99 -5.29 -13.94
CA THR A 49 1.97 -4.18 -14.89
C THR A 49 0.59 -4.02 -15.53
N VAL A 50 0.00 -5.10 -16.03
CA VAL A 50 -1.37 -5.05 -16.59
C VAL A 50 -2.38 -4.62 -15.53
N THR A 51 -2.26 -5.17 -14.31
CA THR A 51 -3.14 -4.83 -13.19
C THR A 51 -3.02 -3.36 -12.80
N GLY A 52 -1.80 -2.83 -12.69
CA GLY A 52 -1.53 -1.43 -12.39
C GLY A 52 -2.07 -0.48 -13.46
N LEU A 53 -1.88 -0.85 -14.75
CA LEU A 53 -2.41 -0.11 -15.90
C LEU A 53 -3.94 -0.01 -15.83
N VAL A 54 -4.62 -1.15 -15.74
CA VAL A 54 -6.09 -1.20 -15.69
C VAL A 54 -6.63 -0.48 -14.47
N ALA A 55 -6.02 -0.71 -13.30
CA ALA A 55 -6.42 -0.04 -12.07
C ALA A 55 -6.28 1.49 -12.16
N THR A 56 -5.17 1.98 -12.69
CA THR A 56 -4.93 3.42 -12.81
C THR A 56 -5.82 4.05 -13.89
N ALA A 57 -5.98 3.42 -15.04
CA ALA A 57 -6.90 3.89 -16.07
C ALA A 57 -8.36 3.94 -15.57
N ALA A 58 -8.78 2.93 -14.77
CA ALA A 58 -10.12 2.88 -14.19
C ALA A 58 -10.35 3.92 -13.09
N VAL A 59 -9.36 4.14 -12.20
CA VAL A 59 -9.47 5.10 -11.07
C VAL A 59 -9.03 6.51 -11.48
N GLN A 60 -8.34 6.65 -12.62
CA GLN A 60 -7.79 7.93 -13.12
C GLN A 60 -6.83 8.59 -12.11
N SER A 61 -6.09 7.78 -11.33
CA SER A 61 -5.12 8.28 -10.35
C SER A 61 -4.04 7.25 -10.03
N SER A 62 -2.85 7.46 -10.58
CA SER A 62 -1.67 6.64 -10.27
C SER A 62 -1.22 6.79 -8.82
N SER A 63 -1.36 8.00 -8.24
CA SER A 63 -1.04 8.25 -6.83
C SER A 63 -1.89 7.41 -5.89
N VAL A 64 -3.20 7.27 -6.15
CA VAL A 64 -4.10 6.43 -5.34
C VAL A 64 -3.70 4.96 -5.45
N VAL A 65 -3.45 4.47 -6.65
CA VAL A 65 -3.02 3.07 -6.88
C VAL A 65 -1.67 2.81 -6.21
N SER A 66 -0.72 3.75 -6.30
CA SER A 66 0.59 3.64 -5.64
C SER A 66 0.47 3.60 -4.12
N VAL A 67 -0.33 4.48 -3.51
CA VAL A 67 -0.55 4.49 -2.04
C VAL A 67 -1.19 3.19 -1.56
N ILE A 68 -2.21 2.69 -2.26
CA ILE A 68 -2.84 1.39 -1.94
C ILE A 68 -1.81 0.26 -2.06
N THR A 69 -1.01 0.25 -3.13
CA THR A 69 0.03 -0.75 -3.36
C THR A 69 1.09 -0.72 -2.25
N ILE A 70 1.57 0.46 -1.86
CA ILE A 70 2.50 0.65 -0.73
C ILE A 70 1.87 0.11 0.57
N GLY A 71 0.59 0.40 0.81
CA GLY A 71 -0.15 -0.13 1.95
C GLY A 71 -0.21 -1.66 1.94
N PHE A 72 -0.50 -2.28 0.81
CA PHE A 72 -0.52 -3.76 0.69
C PHE A 72 0.86 -4.39 0.89
N VAL A 73 1.91 -3.73 0.45
CA VAL A 73 3.29 -4.16 0.75
C VAL A 73 3.57 -4.06 2.24
N GLY A 74 3.14 -2.98 2.89
CA GLY A 74 3.26 -2.78 4.34
C GLY A 74 2.51 -3.83 5.15
N ALA A 75 1.31 -4.19 4.71
CA ALA A 75 0.46 -5.22 5.32
C ALA A 75 0.88 -6.67 4.95
N GLY A 76 1.91 -6.86 4.12
CA GLY A 76 2.36 -8.18 3.68
C GLY A 76 1.43 -8.90 2.71
N VAL A 77 0.41 -8.22 2.18
CA VAL A 77 -0.51 -8.73 1.16
C VAL A 77 0.20 -8.89 -0.19
N LEU A 78 1.11 -7.95 -0.48
CA LEU A 78 1.96 -7.99 -1.67
C LEU A 78 3.43 -8.02 -1.26
N SER A 79 4.23 -8.79 -1.96
CA SER A 79 5.68 -8.71 -1.85
C SER A 79 6.20 -7.43 -2.53
N PHE A 80 7.35 -6.91 -2.08
CA PHE A 80 7.97 -5.75 -2.71
C PHE A 80 8.21 -5.93 -4.23
N PRO A 81 8.75 -7.08 -4.74
CA PRO A 81 8.90 -7.26 -6.18
C PRO A 81 7.58 -7.26 -6.96
N GLN A 82 6.47 -7.71 -6.37
CA GLN A 82 5.14 -7.65 -7.02
C GLN A 82 4.67 -6.21 -7.17
N SER A 83 4.93 -5.34 -6.18
CA SER A 83 4.54 -3.93 -6.24
C SER A 83 5.22 -3.17 -7.38
N LEU A 84 6.43 -3.55 -7.76
CA LEU A 84 7.17 -2.91 -8.87
C LEU A 84 6.40 -3.02 -10.18
N GLY A 85 5.84 -4.19 -10.49
CA GLY A 85 4.99 -4.37 -11.66
C GLY A 85 3.79 -3.41 -11.64
N ILE A 86 3.13 -3.27 -10.49
CA ILE A 86 1.98 -2.35 -10.37
C ILE A 86 2.42 -0.90 -10.65
N PHE A 87 3.59 -0.46 -10.17
CA PHE A 87 4.09 0.89 -10.45
C PHE A 87 4.38 1.11 -11.93
N TYR A 88 5.00 0.13 -12.62
CA TYR A 88 5.21 0.22 -14.07
C TYR A 88 3.88 0.41 -14.80
N GLY A 89 2.87 -0.39 -14.47
CA GLY A 89 1.55 -0.29 -15.05
C GLY A 89 0.82 1.00 -14.67
N ALA A 90 0.93 1.45 -13.44
CA ALA A 90 0.29 2.68 -12.98
C ALA A 90 0.81 3.91 -13.72
N ASN A 91 2.11 3.97 -14.02
CA ASN A 91 2.69 5.03 -14.82
C ASN A 91 2.16 5.01 -16.27
N ILE A 92 2.07 3.83 -16.90
CA ILE A 92 1.44 3.73 -18.24
C ILE A 92 -0.04 4.15 -18.16
N GLY A 93 -0.79 3.67 -17.15
CA GLY A 93 -2.20 3.98 -16.97
C GLY A 93 -2.51 5.46 -16.73
N SER A 94 -1.56 6.22 -16.14
CA SER A 94 -1.69 7.67 -15.91
C SER A 94 -1.77 8.45 -17.22
N THR A 95 -1.14 7.95 -18.30
CA THR A 95 -1.14 8.61 -19.61
C THR A 95 -2.52 8.63 -20.26
N PHE A 96 -3.42 7.73 -19.86
CA PHE A 96 -4.80 7.69 -20.36
C PHE A 96 -5.55 9.02 -20.12
N THR A 97 -5.28 9.69 -18.99
CA THR A 97 -5.84 11.01 -18.70
C THR A 97 -5.38 12.05 -19.74
N GLY A 98 -4.13 12.04 -20.17
CA GLY A 98 -3.62 12.91 -21.23
C GLY A 98 -4.37 12.73 -22.56
N TRP A 99 -4.62 11.47 -22.96
CA TRP A 99 -5.42 11.14 -24.14
C TRP A 99 -6.86 11.61 -24.00
N LEU A 100 -7.48 11.40 -22.84
CA LEU A 100 -8.83 11.84 -22.56
C LEU A 100 -8.97 13.36 -22.68
N VAL A 101 -8.05 14.11 -22.06
CA VAL A 101 -8.01 15.58 -22.15
C VAL A 101 -7.80 16.05 -23.59
N MET A 102 -6.82 15.47 -24.29
CA MET A 102 -6.48 15.87 -25.65
C MET A 102 -7.60 15.54 -26.63
N LEU A 103 -8.14 14.32 -26.62
CA LEU A 103 -9.17 13.92 -27.56
C LEU A 103 -10.52 14.59 -27.23
N LEU A 104 -11.03 14.39 -26.00
CA LEU A 104 -12.38 14.82 -25.66
C LEU A 104 -12.45 16.32 -25.34
N GLY A 105 -11.45 16.85 -24.66
CA GLY A 105 -11.45 18.26 -24.26
C GLY A 105 -10.98 19.19 -25.35
N VAL A 106 -9.85 18.91 -26.02
CA VAL A 106 -9.24 19.81 -26.98
C VAL A 106 -9.77 19.57 -28.39
N LYS A 107 -9.76 18.33 -28.91
CA LYS A 107 -10.19 18.05 -30.29
C LYS A 107 -11.71 18.06 -30.45
N PHE A 108 -12.45 17.38 -29.57
CA PHE A 108 -13.91 17.31 -29.65
C PHE A 108 -14.64 18.46 -28.93
N LYS A 109 -13.93 19.31 -28.18
CA LYS A 109 -14.48 20.50 -27.49
C LYS A 109 -15.75 20.19 -26.66
N LEU A 110 -15.71 19.10 -25.89
CA LEU A 110 -16.88 18.67 -25.11
C LEU A 110 -17.32 19.68 -24.03
N GLY A 111 -16.56 20.76 -23.81
CA GLY A 111 -16.98 21.86 -22.94
C GLY A 111 -18.36 22.41 -23.22
N VAL A 112 -18.78 22.44 -24.49
CA VAL A 112 -20.13 22.90 -24.91
C VAL A 112 -21.23 21.98 -24.38
N VAL A 113 -20.99 20.67 -24.37
CA VAL A 113 -21.96 19.66 -23.88
C VAL A 113 -21.87 19.47 -22.38
N ALA A 114 -20.78 19.91 -21.76
CA ALA A 114 -20.53 19.69 -20.36
C ALA A 114 -21.49 20.42 -19.42
N LEU A 115 -21.96 21.63 -19.79
CA LEU A 115 -22.93 22.38 -18.97
C LEU A 115 -24.31 21.68 -18.88
N PRO A 116 -24.97 21.30 -19.96
CA PRO A 116 -26.19 20.52 -19.85
C PRO A 116 -25.99 19.15 -19.22
N ALA A 117 -24.87 18.48 -19.48
CA ALA A 117 -24.55 17.21 -18.84
C ALA A 117 -24.37 17.37 -17.32
N LEU A 118 -23.76 18.46 -16.87
CA LEU A 118 -23.61 18.78 -15.44
C LEU A 118 -24.98 18.97 -14.78
N PHE A 119 -25.91 19.71 -15.45
CA PHE A 119 -27.24 19.91 -14.92
C PHE A 119 -27.98 18.58 -14.76
N VAL A 120 -28.01 17.74 -15.79
CA VAL A 120 -28.67 16.43 -15.76
C VAL A 120 -28.04 15.55 -14.68
N ALA A 121 -26.73 15.52 -14.61
CA ALA A 121 -26.00 14.73 -13.61
C ALA A 121 -26.28 15.23 -12.18
N SER A 122 -26.37 16.55 -11.96
CA SER A 122 -26.66 17.12 -10.65
C SER A 122 -28.05 16.75 -10.16
N VAL A 123 -29.08 16.89 -11.05
CA VAL A 123 -30.45 16.50 -10.75
C VAL A 123 -30.55 14.99 -10.50
N THR A 124 -29.97 14.19 -11.37
CA THR A 124 -29.94 12.72 -11.22
C THR A 124 -29.22 12.29 -9.97
N GLY A 125 -28.14 12.97 -9.61
CA GLY A 125 -27.37 12.69 -8.40
C GLY A 125 -28.12 13.05 -7.11
N ALA A 126 -28.94 14.10 -7.14
CA ALA A 126 -29.77 14.54 -6.01
C ALA A 126 -30.95 13.60 -5.76
N LEU A 127 -31.62 13.15 -6.84
CA LEU A 127 -32.80 12.31 -6.77
C LEU A 127 -32.48 10.80 -6.74
N GLY A 128 -31.35 10.41 -7.33
CA GLY A 128 -30.92 9.01 -7.47
C GLY A 128 -30.34 8.42 -6.18
N ARG A 129 -30.34 7.08 -6.11
CA ARG A 129 -29.74 6.31 -5.01
C ARG A 129 -28.81 5.24 -5.56
N GLY A 130 -27.89 4.76 -4.72
CA GLY A 130 -27.01 3.64 -5.03
C GLY A 130 -26.12 3.88 -6.27
N HIS A 131 -26.17 2.99 -7.24
CA HIS A 131 -25.34 3.06 -8.45
C HIS A 131 -25.66 4.28 -9.35
N ILE A 132 -26.93 4.69 -9.42
CA ILE A 132 -27.36 5.84 -10.24
C ILE A 132 -26.74 7.13 -9.71
N ALA A 133 -26.80 7.37 -8.39
CA ALA A 133 -26.18 8.54 -7.78
C ALA A 133 -24.65 8.57 -7.96
N ARG A 134 -24.00 7.40 -7.95
CA ARG A 134 -22.55 7.29 -8.20
C ARG A 134 -22.19 7.58 -9.65
N ALA A 135 -22.95 7.03 -10.60
CA ALA A 135 -22.78 7.31 -12.03
C ALA A 135 -23.05 8.80 -12.34
N ALA A 136 -24.07 9.40 -11.74
CA ALA A 136 -24.34 10.83 -11.85
C ALA A 136 -23.17 11.68 -11.33
N ARG A 137 -22.58 11.34 -10.18
CA ARG A 137 -21.38 12.02 -9.66
C ARG A 137 -20.18 11.88 -10.61
N LEU A 138 -20.01 10.72 -11.25
CA LEU A 138 -18.96 10.53 -12.25
C LEU A 138 -19.14 11.49 -13.44
N VAL A 139 -20.36 11.56 -13.99
CA VAL A 139 -20.69 12.47 -15.09
C VAL A 139 -20.54 13.93 -14.67
N ALA A 140 -20.97 14.31 -13.47
CA ALA A 140 -20.80 15.66 -12.93
C ALA A 140 -19.32 16.03 -12.81
N GLY A 141 -18.48 15.14 -12.27
CA GLY A 141 -17.03 15.33 -12.16
C GLY A 141 -16.38 15.50 -13.53
N LEU A 142 -16.74 14.67 -14.50
CA LEU A 142 -16.24 14.77 -15.87
C LEU A 142 -16.68 16.08 -16.54
N SER A 143 -17.92 16.52 -16.33
CA SER A 143 -18.44 17.78 -16.83
C SER A 143 -17.67 18.98 -16.25
N LEU A 144 -17.46 19.01 -14.94
CA LEU A 144 -16.68 20.07 -14.27
C LEU A 144 -15.24 20.12 -14.79
N LEU A 145 -14.62 18.96 -15.05
CA LEU A 145 -13.28 18.86 -15.63
C LEU A 145 -13.25 19.54 -17.01
N PHE A 146 -14.21 19.23 -17.89
CA PHE A 146 -14.24 19.83 -19.24
C PHE A 146 -14.63 21.30 -19.22
N ILE A 147 -15.50 21.77 -18.32
CA ILE A 147 -15.79 23.19 -18.12
C ILE A 147 -14.53 23.92 -17.67
N GLY A 148 -13.79 23.36 -16.69
CA GLY A 148 -12.52 23.93 -16.24
C GLY A 148 -11.49 24.00 -17.36
N LEU A 149 -11.39 22.96 -18.20
CA LEU A 149 -10.50 22.94 -19.36
C LEU A 149 -10.89 24.02 -20.39
N ASP A 150 -12.18 24.16 -20.69
CA ASP A 150 -12.68 25.18 -21.61
C ASP A 150 -12.43 26.61 -21.10
N MET A 151 -12.62 26.85 -19.81
CA MET A 151 -12.27 28.12 -19.15
C MET A 151 -10.77 28.42 -19.28
N MET A 152 -9.91 27.42 -19.08
CA MET A 152 -8.46 27.59 -19.29
C MET A 152 -8.13 27.93 -20.75
N GLN A 153 -8.76 27.25 -21.72
CA GLN A 153 -8.58 27.52 -23.15
C GLN A 153 -8.97 28.95 -23.52
N GLN A 154 -10.16 29.40 -23.08
CA GLN A 154 -10.65 30.76 -23.31
C GLN A 154 -9.73 31.79 -22.67
N ALA A 155 -9.26 31.54 -21.43
CA ALA A 155 -8.31 32.42 -20.76
C ALA A 155 -6.97 32.53 -21.52
N MET A 156 -6.47 31.40 -22.04
CA MET A 156 -5.25 31.38 -22.85
C MET A 156 -5.42 32.13 -24.18
N ALA A 157 -6.56 32.01 -24.85
CA ALA A 157 -6.86 32.81 -26.05
C ALA A 157 -6.85 34.31 -25.76
N GLY A 158 -7.35 34.72 -24.57
CA GLY A 158 -7.31 36.15 -24.15
C GLY A 158 -5.93 36.68 -23.75
N ILE A 159 -4.99 35.79 -23.42
CA ILE A 159 -3.60 36.11 -23.08
C ILE A 159 -2.69 36.01 -24.34
N GLY A 160 -3.21 35.51 -25.44
CA GLY A 160 -2.47 35.14 -26.66
C GLY A 160 -1.39 36.13 -27.08
N GLY A 161 -0.20 35.59 -27.38
CA GLY A 161 1.00 36.34 -27.82
C GLY A 161 1.76 37.05 -26.69
N ARG A 162 1.33 37.02 -25.44
CA ARG A 162 2.02 37.65 -24.30
C ARG A 162 2.95 36.69 -23.55
N ILE A 163 2.67 35.41 -23.60
CA ILE A 163 3.59 34.37 -23.12
C ILE A 163 4.15 33.70 -24.36
N THR A 164 5.42 33.82 -24.54
CA THR A 164 6.14 33.24 -25.69
C THR A 164 7.22 32.26 -25.20
N PRO A 165 7.59 31.27 -26.02
CA PRO A 165 8.60 30.30 -25.64
C PRO A 165 9.94 30.92 -25.18
N GLU A 166 10.28 32.12 -25.68
CA GLU A 166 11.52 32.83 -25.36
C GLU A 166 11.54 33.40 -23.94
N MET A 167 10.36 33.55 -23.29
CA MET A 167 10.24 33.97 -21.88
C MET A 167 10.55 32.86 -20.90
N LEU A 168 10.57 31.61 -21.36
CA LEU A 168 10.82 30.41 -20.57
C LEU A 168 12.26 29.94 -20.78
N PRO A 169 12.79 29.10 -19.87
CA PRO A 169 14.10 28.48 -20.07
C PRO A 169 14.18 27.80 -21.44
N GLY A 170 15.26 28.10 -22.20
CA GLY A 170 15.41 27.58 -23.54
C GLY A 170 15.60 26.08 -23.65
N ASP A 171 15.65 25.57 -24.89
CA ASP A 171 15.69 24.12 -25.19
C ASP A 171 17.04 23.44 -24.89
N GLY A 172 18.04 24.18 -24.34
CA GLY A 172 19.29 23.61 -23.86
C GLY A 172 19.13 22.71 -22.63
N VAL A 173 20.20 21.97 -22.29
CA VAL A 173 20.16 20.99 -21.16
C VAL A 173 19.73 21.66 -19.86
N PHE A 174 20.28 22.82 -19.53
CA PHE A 174 19.89 23.53 -18.28
C PHE A 174 18.45 24.00 -18.30
N GLY A 175 17.94 24.47 -19.45
CA GLY A 175 16.54 24.86 -19.58
C GLY A 175 15.58 23.69 -19.43
N ARG A 176 15.91 22.53 -19.99
CA ARG A 176 15.12 21.30 -19.81
C ARG A 176 15.08 20.85 -18.34
N ILE A 177 16.24 20.90 -17.64
CA ILE A 177 16.32 20.57 -16.22
C ILE A 177 15.49 21.56 -15.38
N ALA A 178 15.61 22.87 -15.68
CA ALA A 178 14.82 23.90 -14.98
C ALA A 178 13.32 23.68 -15.17
N LEU A 179 12.86 23.40 -16.39
CA LEU A 179 11.46 23.12 -16.69
C LEU A 179 10.97 21.80 -16.06
N ALA A 180 11.81 20.77 -16.04
CA ALA A 180 11.51 19.56 -15.30
C ALA A 180 11.36 19.86 -13.79
N GLY A 181 12.24 20.71 -13.22
CA GLY A 181 12.10 21.18 -11.84
C GLY A 181 10.77 21.91 -11.58
N VAL A 182 10.34 22.77 -12.51
CA VAL A 182 9.02 23.40 -12.46
C VAL A 182 7.91 22.35 -12.49
N GLY A 183 8.03 21.34 -13.36
CA GLY A 183 7.09 20.22 -13.43
C GLY A 183 7.01 19.43 -12.12
N VAL A 184 8.14 19.14 -11.47
CA VAL A 184 8.18 18.53 -10.12
C VAL A 184 7.42 19.39 -9.12
N GLY A 185 7.71 20.71 -9.08
CA GLY A 185 7.04 21.65 -8.17
C GLY A 185 5.53 21.69 -8.39
N LEU A 186 5.09 21.77 -9.64
CA LEU A 186 3.66 21.74 -9.99
C LEU A 186 2.98 20.45 -9.52
N ALA A 187 3.59 19.29 -9.76
CA ALA A 187 3.02 18.02 -9.33
C ALA A 187 2.92 17.89 -7.81
N VAL A 188 3.89 18.42 -7.07
CA VAL A 188 3.88 18.46 -5.60
C VAL A 188 2.76 19.37 -5.08
N VAL A 189 2.64 20.58 -5.64
CA VAL A 189 1.63 21.57 -5.21
C VAL A 189 0.22 21.13 -5.58
N LEU A 190 0.01 20.72 -6.85
CA LEU A 190 -1.30 20.32 -7.35
C LEU A 190 -1.69 18.90 -6.95
N ARG A 191 -0.71 18.10 -6.49
CA ARG A 191 -0.87 16.66 -6.16
C ARG A 191 -1.53 15.85 -7.30
N SER A 192 -1.35 16.29 -8.53
CA SER A 192 -1.96 15.72 -9.72
C SER A 192 -1.12 16.01 -10.95
N SER A 193 -0.56 14.98 -11.59
CA SER A 193 0.10 15.12 -12.90
C SER A 193 -0.91 15.43 -14.01
N ALA A 194 -2.15 14.94 -13.89
CA ALA A 194 -3.16 15.13 -14.92
C ALA A 194 -3.45 16.62 -15.19
N VAL A 195 -3.51 17.45 -14.14
CA VAL A 195 -3.66 18.91 -14.28
C VAL A 195 -2.45 19.52 -14.96
N GLY A 196 -1.24 19.14 -14.54
CA GLY A 196 0.00 19.63 -15.14
C GLY A 196 0.10 19.25 -16.62
N VAL A 197 -0.27 18.02 -16.99
CA VAL A 197 -0.32 17.56 -18.40
C VAL A 197 -1.37 18.36 -19.19
N ALA A 198 -2.56 18.60 -18.62
CA ALA A 198 -3.58 19.42 -19.26
C ALA A 198 -3.07 20.85 -19.51
N MET A 199 -2.41 21.47 -18.51
CA MET A 199 -1.77 22.77 -18.66
C MET A 199 -0.70 22.76 -19.77
N ALA A 200 0.19 21.78 -19.78
CA ALA A 200 1.22 21.65 -20.81
C ALA A 200 0.60 21.52 -22.22
N LEU A 201 -0.48 20.74 -22.37
CA LEU A 201 -1.23 20.62 -23.63
C LEU A 201 -1.84 21.95 -24.09
N LEU A 202 -2.40 22.73 -23.15
CA LEU A 202 -2.99 24.04 -23.47
C LEU A 202 -1.94 25.08 -23.85
N PHE A 203 -0.85 25.20 -23.10
CA PHE A 203 0.24 26.12 -23.41
C PHE A 203 0.90 25.76 -24.73
N LEU A 204 1.09 24.47 -25.00
CA LEU A 204 1.63 23.98 -26.27
C LEU A 204 0.70 24.28 -27.45
N GLY A 205 -0.60 24.01 -27.27
CA GLY A 205 -1.61 24.29 -28.31
C GLY A 205 -1.83 25.78 -28.60
N ALA A 206 -1.59 26.64 -27.60
CA ALA A 206 -1.59 28.10 -27.76
C ALA A 206 -0.28 28.67 -28.33
N GLY A 207 0.76 27.85 -28.59
CA GLY A 207 2.06 28.30 -29.04
C GLY A 207 2.89 29.04 -27.97
N ALA A 208 2.45 28.98 -26.69
CA ALA A 208 3.13 29.65 -25.59
C ALA A 208 4.39 28.93 -25.13
N ILE A 209 4.52 27.64 -25.43
CA ILE A 209 5.70 26.81 -25.16
C ILE A 209 6.04 25.92 -26.36
N THR A 210 7.30 25.53 -26.51
CA THR A 210 7.75 24.55 -27.51
C THR A 210 7.37 23.11 -27.06
N PHE A 211 7.42 22.16 -28.01
CA PHE A 211 7.28 20.74 -27.68
C PHE A 211 8.33 20.29 -26.65
N VAL A 212 9.60 20.73 -26.82
CA VAL A 212 10.69 20.35 -25.89
C VAL A 212 10.43 20.88 -24.48
N GLN A 213 9.95 22.13 -24.38
CA GLN A 213 9.58 22.72 -23.07
C GLN A 213 8.41 21.99 -22.43
N ALA A 214 7.36 21.69 -23.18
CA ALA A 214 6.19 20.92 -22.70
C ALA A 214 6.60 19.50 -22.25
N ALA A 215 7.43 18.82 -23.05
CA ALA A 215 7.91 17.48 -22.73
C ALA A 215 8.79 17.48 -21.48
N ALA A 216 9.65 18.47 -21.28
CA ALA A 216 10.47 18.62 -20.07
C ALA A 216 9.57 18.84 -18.82
N LEU A 217 8.53 19.66 -18.92
CA LEU A 217 7.52 19.82 -17.86
C LEU A 217 6.86 18.48 -17.51
N VAL A 218 6.42 17.72 -18.53
CA VAL A 218 5.75 16.41 -18.33
C VAL A 218 6.68 15.41 -17.65
N VAL A 219 7.96 15.36 -18.05
CA VAL A 219 8.97 14.52 -17.38
C VAL A 219 9.10 14.89 -15.90
N GLY A 220 9.11 16.18 -15.59
CA GLY A 220 9.13 16.66 -14.20
C GLY A 220 7.87 16.29 -13.42
N LEU A 221 6.70 16.40 -14.03
CA LEU A 221 5.42 16.02 -13.43
C LEU A 221 5.41 14.54 -13.01
N GLU A 222 5.96 13.65 -13.84
CA GLU A 222 6.07 12.22 -13.53
C GLU A 222 6.94 11.97 -12.28
N VAL A 223 8.09 12.64 -12.18
CA VAL A 223 8.94 12.55 -10.99
C VAL A 223 8.22 13.12 -9.76
N GLY A 224 7.58 14.28 -9.89
CA GLY A 224 6.90 14.97 -8.79
C GLY A 224 5.73 14.19 -8.19
N THR A 225 5.02 13.39 -8.98
CA THR A 225 3.91 12.55 -8.47
C THR A 225 4.35 11.47 -7.49
N THR A 226 5.62 11.06 -7.55
CA THR A 226 6.17 10.04 -6.64
C THR A 226 6.24 10.52 -5.19
N THR A 227 6.25 11.84 -4.96
CA THR A 227 6.23 12.45 -3.61
C THR A 227 5.04 11.99 -2.79
N THR A 228 3.86 11.81 -3.39
CA THR A 228 2.68 11.30 -2.68
C THR A 228 2.92 9.87 -2.15
N GLY A 229 3.56 9.02 -2.95
CA GLY A 229 3.97 7.69 -2.53
C GLY A 229 5.03 7.73 -1.42
N LEU A 230 6.05 8.59 -1.55
CA LEU A 230 7.08 8.75 -0.52
C LEU A 230 6.50 9.23 0.81
N LEU A 231 5.62 10.23 0.79
CA LEU A 231 4.94 10.71 2.01
C LEU A 231 4.13 9.59 2.69
N ALA A 232 3.55 8.68 1.91
CA ALA A 232 2.83 7.53 2.44
C ALA A 232 3.74 6.50 3.13
N THR A 233 5.06 6.59 2.97
CA THR A 233 6.04 5.68 3.60
C THR A 233 6.62 6.22 4.91
N ILE A 234 6.31 7.46 5.29
CA ILE A 234 6.81 8.07 6.52
C ILE A 234 6.23 7.34 7.72
N GLY A 235 7.10 6.83 8.59
CA GLY A 235 6.69 6.00 9.73
C GLY A 235 6.36 4.54 9.38
N GLY A 236 6.38 4.19 8.10
CA GLY A 236 6.02 2.86 7.61
C GLY A 236 7.15 1.83 7.70
N THR A 237 6.82 0.59 7.35
CA THR A 237 7.75 -0.54 7.32
C THR A 237 8.89 -0.33 6.32
N ARG A 238 9.99 -1.10 6.46
CA ARG A 238 11.06 -1.11 5.45
C ARG A 238 10.50 -1.42 4.06
N ALA A 239 9.58 -2.38 3.95
CA ALA A 239 8.98 -2.77 2.69
C ALA A 239 8.19 -1.63 2.04
N MET A 240 7.45 -0.82 2.84
CA MET A 240 6.79 0.40 2.35
C MET A 240 7.81 1.42 1.84
N ARG A 241 8.88 1.68 2.62
CA ARG A 241 9.96 2.61 2.19
C ARG A 241 10.63 2.14 0.91
N MET A 242 10.91 0.84 0.79
CA MET A 242 11.45 0.26 -0.45
C MET A 242 10.50 0.52 -1.63
N ALA A 243 9.20 0.32 -1.47
CA ALA A 243 8.21 0.53 -2.53
C ALA A 243 8.13 2.01 -2.95
N GLY A 244 8.10 2.96 -2.01
CA GLY A 244 8.09 4.39 -2.31
C GLY A 244 9.37 4.87 -3.00
N ILE A 245 10.54 4.45 -2.50
CA ILE A 245 11.84 4.78 -3.08
C ILE A 245 11.99 4.16 -4.47
N ALA A 246 11.53 2.92 -4.67
CA ALA A 246 11.57 2.27 -5.98
C ALA A 246 10.76 3.05 -7.02
N ASN A 247 9.57 3.54 -6.66
CA ASN A 247 8.76 4.36 -7.56
C ASN A 247 9.46 5.68 -7.92
N LEU A 248 10.11 6.34 -6.96
CA LEU A 248 10.92 7.53 -7.23
C LEU A 248 12.09 7.21 -8.15
N VAL A 249 12.90 6.19 -7.85
CA VAL A 249 14.08 5.80 -8.63
C VAL A 249 13.69 5.43 -10.05
N LEU A 250 12.58 4.72 -10.25
CA LEU A 250 12.03 4.42 -11.56
C LEU A 250 11.78 5.69 -12.38
N ASN A 251 10.98 6.63 -11.83
CA ASN A 251 10.62 7.85 -12.54
C ASN A 251 11.83 8.79 -12.73
N LEU A 252 12.72 8.86 -11.76
CA LEU A 252 13.95 9.64 -11.89
C LEU A 252 14.88 9.08 -12.97
N THR A 253 15.02 7.74 -13.05
CA THR A 253 15.86 7.11 -14.08
C THR A 253 15.26 7.33 -15.46
N THR A 254 13.96 7.19 -15.65
CA THR A 254 13.30 7.48 -16.93
C THR A 254 13.44 8.96 -17.31
N ALA A 255 13.35 9.88 -16.33
CA ALA A 255 13.56 11.31 -16.55
C ALA A 255 15.01 11.61 -17.00
N LEU A 256 16.01 11.03 -16.33
CA LEU A 256 17.43 11.20 -16.67
C LEU A 256 17.75 10.69 -18.08
N ILE A 257 17.09 9.65 -18.54
CA ILE A 257 17.24 9.12 -19.90
C ILE A 257 16.50 10.01 -20.91
N ALA A 258 15.30 10.48 -20.59
CA ALA A 258 14.44 11.21 -21.51
C ALA A 258 14.93 12.65 -21.77
N LEU A 259 15.35 13.39 -20.72
CA LEU A 259 15.70 14.81 -20.84
C LEU A 259 16.76 15.12 -21.90
N PRO A 260 17.89 14.39 -22.02
CA PRO A 260 18.84 14.62 -23.09
C PRO A 260 18.30 14.26 -24.47
N LEU A 261 17.36 13.29 -24.56
CA LEU A 261 16.81 12.80 -25.82
C LEU A 261 15.65 13.65 -26.36
N LEU A 262 15.16 14.67 -25.64
CA LEU A 262 14.00 15.47 -26.06
C LEU A 262 14.19 16.14 -27.43
N GLY A 263 15.38 16.58 -27.77
CA GLY A 263 15.65 17.16 -29.10
C GLY A 263 15.45 16.13 -30.23
N PRO A 264 16.17 15.00 -30.24
CA PRO A 264 15.95 13.93 -31.21
C PRO A 264 14.50 13.42 -31.25
N ILE A 265 13.80 13.32 -30.08
CA ILE A 265 12.39 12.91 -30.02
C ILE A 265 11.50 13.97 -30.68
N ALA A 266 11.77 15.26 -30.51
CA ALA A 266 11.04 16.34 -31.18
C ALA A 266 11.08 16.21 -32.70
N THR A 267 12.27 15.91 -33.26
CA THR A 267 12.43 15.69 -34.71
C THR A 267 11.66 14.43 -35.18
N LEU A 268 11.68 13.36 -34.40
CA LEU A 268 10.97 12.13 -34.74
C LEU A 268 9.45 12.34 -34.76
N LEU A 269 8.91 13.18 -33.88
CA LEU A 269 7.48 13.44 -33.75
C LEU A 269 7.01 14.67 -34.52
N ALA A 270 7.88 15.33 -35.30
CA ALA A 270 7.55 16.57 -36.02
C ALA A 270 6.42 16.41 -37.06
N GLY A 271 6.13 15.19 -37.50
CA GLY A 271 4.98 14.91 -38.40
C GLY A 271 3.60 14.86 -37.73
N LEU A 272 3.55 14.93 -36.43
CA LEU A 272 2.30 14.94 -35.65
C LEU A 272 1.92 16.36 -35.23
N ASP A 273 0.63 16.62 -35.02
CA ASP A 273 0.25 17.86 -34.34
C ASP A 273 0.86 17.89 -32.91
N ALA A 274 1.24 19.07 -32.45
CA ALA A 274 2.06 19.26 -31.26
C ALA A 274 1.45 18.60 -29.99
N GLN A 275 0.15 18.65 -29.84
CA GLN A 275 -0.54 18.07 -28.68
C GLN A 275 -0.59 16.54 -28.75
N THR A 276 -0.84 15.97 -29.93
CA THR A 276 -0.75 14.50 -30.15
C THR A 276 0.68 14.02 -29.94
N ALA A 277 1.68 14.77 -30.43
CA ALA A 277 3.08 14.47 -30.20
C ALA A 277 3.41 14.40 -28.69
N LEU A 278 2.92 15.37 -27.90
CA LEU A 278 3.18 15.41 -26.45
C LEU A 278 2.56 14.22 -25.71
N VAL A 279 1.30 13.85 -26.01
CA VAL A 279 0.65 12.71 -25.34
C VAL A 279 1.27 11.38 -25.81
N SER A 280 1.66 11.28 -27.09
CA SER A 280 2.38 10.12 -27.63
C SER A 280 3.74 9.97 -26.97
N PHE A 281 4.49 11.08 -26.80
CA PHE A 281 5.75 11.11 -26.03
C PHE A 281 5.54 10.60 -24.61
N HIS A 282 4.55 11.16 -23.89
CA HIS A 282 4.26 10.78 -22.51
C HIS A 282 3.94 9.28 -22.37
N THR A 283 3.14 8.74 -23.29
CA THR A 283 2.80 7.32 -23.32
C THR A 283 4.03 6.45 -23.63
N SER A 284 4.80 6.85 -24.65
CA SER A 284 6.02 6.14 -25.06
C SER A 284 7.07 6.13 -23.95
N LEU A 285 7.24 7.24 -23.24
CA LEU A 285 8.15 7.36 -22.10
C LEU A 285 7.86 6.29 -21.03
N ASN A 286 6.59 6.18 -20.63
CA ASN A 286 6.17 5.24 -19.61
C ASN A 286 6.20 3.78 -20.11
N LEU A 287 5.86 3.55 -21.37
CA LEU A 287 5.91 2.22 -21.97
C LEU A 287 7.35 1.71 -22.12
N ILE A 288 8.26 2.56 -22.60
CA ILE A 288 9.69 2.24 -22.73
C ILE A 288 10.29 2.03 -21.34
N GLY A 289 9.98 2.92 -20.38
CA GLY A 289 10.39 2.74 -18.99
C GLY A 289 9.97 1.37 -18.44
N ALA A 290 8.71 1.01 -18.60
CA ALA A 290 8.21 -0.30 -18.17
C ALA A 290 8.92 -1.44 -18.91
N ALA A 291 9.14 -1.33 -20.22
CA ALA A 291 9.82 -2.36 -21.03
C ALA A 291 11.28 -2.58 -20.58
N ILE A 292 11.97 -1.51 -20.15
CA ILE A 292 13.33 -1.61 -19.61
C ILE A 292 13.34 -2.25 -18.22
N PHE A 293 12.47 -1.77 -17.32
CA PHE A 293 12.51 -2.21 -15.92
C PHE A 293 11.84 -3.57 -15.67
N LEU A 294 10.90 -3.99 -16.50
CA LEU A 294 10.18 -5.26 -16.33
C LEU A 294 11.12 -6.47 -16.31
N PRO A 295 12.04 -6.67 -17.29
CA PRO A 295 13.01 -7.76 -17.22
C PRO A 295 14.06 -7.55 -16.12
N LEU A 296 14.34 -6.32 -15.72
CA LEU A 296 15.32 -5.97 -14.69
C LEU A 296 14.73 -5.99 -13.27
N THR A 297 13.43 -6.27 -13.10
CA THR A 297 12.74 -6.24 -11.81
C THR A 297 13.50 -6.95 -10.67
N PRO A 298 14.05 -8.17 -10.83
CA PRO A 298 14.77 -8.82 -9.74
C PRO A 298 16.05 -8.05 -9.33
N ARG A 299 16.82 -7.55 -10.30
CA ARG A 299 18.04 -6.76 -10.04
C ARG A 299 17.71 -5.40 -9.43
N PHE A 300 16.67 -4.76 -9.93
CA PHE A 300 16.17 -3.49 -9.41
C PHE A 300 15.68 -3.63 -7.97
N ALA A 301 14.97 -4.70 -7.65
CA ALA A 301 14.55 -5.00 -6.28
C ALA A 301 15.74 -5.14 -5.31
N VAL A 302 16.79 -5.84 -5.73
CA VAL A 302 18.03 -5.98 -4.93
C VAL A 302 18.73 -4.64 -4.74
N LEU A 303 18.80 -3.81 -5.80
CA LEU A 303 19.41 -2.48 -5.72
C LEU A 303 18.67 -1.60 -4.69
N VAL A 304 17.35 -1.52 -4.77
CA VAL A 304 16.54 -0.74 -3.82
C VAL A 304 16.67 -1.27 -2.41
N ALA A 305 16.71 -2.60 -2.22
CA ALA A 305 16.93 -3.21 -0.91
C ALA A 305 18.29 -2.85 -0.26
N ARG A 306 19.32 -2.55 -1.07
CA ARG A 306 20.62 -2.07 -0.58
C ARG A 306 20.61 -0.58 -0.21
N ILE A 307 19.81 0.22 -0.92
CA ILE A 307 19.69 1.68 -0.69
C ILE A 307 18.87 1.96 0.58
N VAL A 308 17.86 1.11 0.87
CA VAL A 308 16.96 1.31 2.01
C VAL A 308 17.47 0.54 3.22
N PRO A 309 18.02 1.25 4.24
CA PRO A 309 18.57 0.58 5.41
C PRO A 309 17.50 -0.18 6.20
N ASP A 310 17.93 -1.27 6.81
CA ASP A 310 17.13 -2.03 7.76
C ASP A 310 17.20 -1.29 9.12
N HIS A 311 16.28 -0.35 9.32
CA HIS A 311 16.05 0.10 10.68
C HIS A 311 15.23 -1.00 11.36
N VAL A 312 15.75 -1.54 12.46
CA VAL A 312 15.01 -2.46 13.32
C VAL A 312 13.82 -1.68 13.86
N THR A 313 12.74 -1.71 13.11
CA THR A 313 11.45 -1.23 13.57
C THR A 313 10.90 -2.32 14.46
N GLY A 314 10.39 -1.96 15.65
CA GLY A 314 9.81 -2.93 16.58
C GLY A 314 8.67 -3.74 15.96
N LEU A 315 8.18 -4.75 16.65
CA LEU A 315 7.12 -5.66 16.18
C LEU A 315 5.83 -4.97 15.71
N ALA A 316 5.60 -3.71 16.14
CA ALA A 316 4.46 -2.87 15.75
C ALA A 316 4.68 -2.08 14.45
N SER A 317 5.78 -2.29 13.74
CA SER A 317 6.10 -1.54 12.51
C SER A 317 5.05 -1.63 11.39
N PRO A 318 4.22 -2.68 11.27
CA PRO A 318 3.14 -2.70 10.28
C PRO A 318 2.02 -1.70 10.53
N LEU A 319 1.86 -1.16 11.76
CA LEU A 319 0.76 -0.27 12.16
C LEU A 319 1.02 1.18 11.72
N ASP A 320 0.86 1.44 10.42
CA ASP A 320 1.00 2.79 9.88
C ASP A 320 -0.36 3.52 9.85
N ARG A 321 -0.44 4.70 10.46
CA ARG A 321 -1.67 5.52 10.57
C ARG A 321 -2.35 5.81 9.23
N HIS A 322 -1.61 5.84 8.13
CA HIS A 322 -2.19 6.02 6.80
C HIS A 322 -3.08 4.85 6.37
N LEU A 323 -2.85 3.65 6.90
CA LEU A 323 -3.65 2.45 6.63
C LEU A 323 -5.03 2.49 7.29
N LEU A 324 -5.23 3.31 8.35
CA LEU A 324 -6.54 3.48 9.01
C LEU A 324 -7.63 4.06 8.09
N ARG A 325 -7.24 4.67 6.98
CA ARG A 325 -8.19 5.18 5.98
C ARG A 325 -8.89 4.06 5.18
N ASP A 326 -8.40 2.85 5.32
CA ASP A 326 -8.83 1.67 4.60
C ASP A 326 -8.99 0.51 5.57
N GLU A 327 -10.24 0.09 5.82
CA GLU A 327 -10.56 -0.98 6.78
C GLU A 327 -9.77 -2.26 6.52
N GLY A 328 -9.70 -2.71 5.24
CA GLY A 328 -8.99 -3.93 4.89
C GLY A 328 -7.49 -3.84 5.16
N ALA A 329 -6.84 -2.74 4.72
CA ALA A 329 -5.42 -2.52 4.97
C ALA A 329 -5.11 -2.37 6.47
N ALA A 330 -6.00 -1.74 7.24
CA ALA A 330 -5.85 -1.62 8.67
C ALA A 330 -5.93 -2.98 9.38
N LEU A 331 -6.86 -3.86 8.97
CA LEU A 331 -7.00 -5.21 9.50
C LEU A 331 -5.81 -6.10 9.09
N ASP A 332 -5.30 -5.94 7.86
CA ASP A 332 -4.11 -6.67 7.40
C ASP A 332 -2.85 -6.27 8.19
N ALA A 333 -2.67 -4.98 8.47
CA ALA A 333 -1.58 -4.48 9.32
C ALA A 333 -1.67 -5.04 10.76
N ALA A 334 -2.88 -5.08 11.33
CA ALA A 334 -3.13 -5.68 12.63
C ALA A 334 -2.79 -7.19 12.65
N ALA A 335 -3.21 -7.94 11.62
CA ALA A 335 -2.90 -9.36 11.49
C ALA A 335 -1.39 -9.61 11.34
N GLN A 336 -0.68 -8.77 10.60
CA GLN A 336 0.77 -8.88 10.45
C GLN A 336 1.50 -8.59 11.77
N THR A 337 1.08 -7.57 12.51
CA THR A 337 1.64 -7.26 13.84
C THR A 337 1.40 -8.41 14.81
N ALA A 338 0.18 -8.94 14.85
CA ALA A 338 -0.16 -10.09 15.68
C ALA A 338 0.70 -11.31 15.36
N ARG A 339 0.96 -11.56 14.07
CA ARG A 339 1.86 -12.65 13.62
C ARG A 339 3.30 -12.40 14.08
N ALA A 340 3.84 -11.19 13.92
CA ALA A 340 5.18 -10.84 14.36
C ALA A 340 5.37 -11.02 15.88
N VAL A 341 4.36 -10.67 16.67
CA VAL A 341 4.35 -10.88 18.12
C VAL A 341 4.33 -12.38 18.46
N SER A 342 3.47 -13.15 17.79
CA SER A 342 3.42 -14.62 17.95
C SER A 342 4.76 -15.28 17.63
N ASP A 343 5.43 -14.85 16.57
CA ASP A 343 6.72 -15.37 16.13
C ASP A 343 7.83 -15.04 17.14
N ALA A 344 7.85 -13.82 17.67
CA ALA A 344 8.82 -13.41 18.70
C ALA A 344 8.67 -14.27 19.98
N ILE A 345 7.43 -14.49 20.42
CA ILE A 345 7.15 -15.37 21.57
C ILE A 345 7.60 -16.81 21.28
N ALA A 346 7.25 -17.35 20.12
CA ALA A 346 7.61 -18.71 19.73
C ALA A 346 9.12 -18.90 19.62
N GLN A 347 9.85 -17.92 19.08
CA GLN A 347 11.32 -17.96 18.99
C GLN A 347 11.97 -17.94 20.38
N ALA A 348 11.51 -17.08 21.29
CA ALA A 348 12.02 -17.01 22.65
C ALA A 348 11.78 -18.34 23.42
N LEU A 349 10.57 -18.91 23.30
CA LEU A 349 10.27 -20.21 23.86
C LEU A 349 11.10 -21.34 23.22
N SER A 350 11.38 -21.27 21.92
CA SER A 350 12.21 -22.23 21.22
C SER A 350 13.66 -22.23 21.74
N ALA A 351 14.21 -21.05 22.00
CA ALA A 351 15.55 -20.92 22.58
C ALA A 351 15.62 -21.51 24.00
N ALA A 352 14.61 -21.21 24.83
CA ALA A 352 14.53 -21.70 26.20
C ALA A 352 14.35 -23.23 26.29
N MET A 353 13.63 -23.83 25.34
CA MET A 353 13.38 -25.27 25.30
C MET A 353 14.38 -26.03 24.41
N GLY A 354 15.32 -25.31 23.78
CA GLY A 354 16.35 -25.87 22.95
C GLY A 354 17.41 -26.68 23.72
N PRO A 355 18.40 -27.28 23.02
CA PRO A 355 19.47 -28.04 23.67
C PRO A 355 20.32 -27.21 24.65
N GLN A 356 20.52 -25.92 24.34
CA GLN A 356 21.32 -24.99 25.14
C GLN A 356 20.56 -24.36 26.31
N ARG A 357 19.23 -24.50 26.34
CA ARG A 357 18.31 -23.91 27.34
C ARG A 357 18.56 -22.41 27.58
N ASP A 358 18.66 -21.64 26.50
CA ASP A 358 18.95 -20.22 26.59
C ASP A 358 17.69 -19.40 27.02
N LEU A 359 17.70 -18.94 28.28
CA LEU A 359 16.60 -18.14 28.85
C LEU A 359 16.75 -16.64 28.58
N ARG A 360 17.84 -16.16 28.02
CA ARG A 360 18.09 -14.72 27.76
C ARG A 360 17.05 -14.10 26.84
N PRO A 361 16.58 -14.78 25.77
CA PRO A 361 15.50 -14.22 24.93
C PRO A 361 14.19 -13.99 25.69
N LEU A 362 13.90 -14.81 26.71
CA LEU A 362 12.68 -14.62 27.53
C LEU A 362 12.77 -13.36 28.39
N SER A 363 13.94 -13.03 28.94
CA SER A 363 14.11 -11.82 29.75
C SER A 363 14.03 -10.53 28.95
N SER A 364 14.38 -10.55 27.66
CA SER A 364 14.28 -9.40 26.75
C SER A 364 12.93 -9.30 26.02
N LEU A 365 12.12 -10.37 26.09
CA LEU A 365 10.84 -10.46 25.35
C LEU A 365 9.85 -9.36 25.73
N PRO A 366 9.60 -9.00 27.01
CA PRO A 366 8.65 -7.97 27.40
C PRO A 366 8.96 -6.61 26.76
N ALA A 367 10.25 -6.26 26.68
CA ALA A 367 10.66 -4.98 26.06
C ALA A 367 10.27 -4.84 24.58
N GLN A 368 10.07 -5.96 23.87
CA GLN A 368 9.67 -5.99 22.46
C GLN A 368 8.19 -6.22 22.29
N VAL A 369 7.60 -7.14 23.06
CA VAL A 369 6.24 -7.63 22.89
C VAL A 369 5.21 -6.71 23.54
N ASP A 370 5.47 -6.20 24.77
CA ASP A 370 4.47 -5.40 25.50
C ASP A 370 4.15 -4.07 24.77
N PRO A 371 5.13 -3.31 24.23
CA PRO A 371 4.83 -2.13 23.42
C PRO A 371 4.06 -2.46 22.12
N ALA A 372 4.38 -3.60 21.49
CA ALA A 372 3.71 -4.01 20.27
C ALA A 372 2.26 -4.43 20.50
N LEU A 373 1.98 -5.13 21.61
CA LEU A 373 0.62 -5.49 22.02
C LEU A 373 -0.20 -4.25 22.41
N ALA A 374 0.40 -3.30 23.12
CA ALA A 374 -0.25 -2.03 23.43
C ALA A 374 -0.58 -1.21 22.17
N ALA A 375 0.37 -1.15 21.22
CA ALA A 375 0.16 -0.50 19.94
C ALA A 375 -0.93 -1.19 19.10
N LEU A 376 -0.97 -2.53 19.08
CA LEU A 376 -2.00 -3.31 18.41
C LEU A 376 -3.38 -3.07 19.02
N GLN A 377 -3.47 -3.01 20.34
CA GLN A 377 -4.71 -2.71 21.05
C GLN A 377 -5.23 -1.30 20.70
N ASP A 378 -4.38 -0.27 20.78
CA ASP A 378 -4.74 1.10 20.39
C ASP A 378 -5.14 1.18 18.90
N TRP A 379 -4.43 0.45 18.04
CA TRP A 379 -4.74 0.36 16.62
C TRP A 379 -6.13 -0.18 16.34
N LEU A 380 -6.49 -1.30 16.97
CA LEU A 380 -7.79 -1.93 16.81
C LEU A 380 -8.94 -1.00 17.24
N THR A 381 -8.75 -0.17 18.28
CA THR A 381 -9.78 0.82 18.70
C THR A 381 -10.03 1.92 17.67
N ARG A 382 -9.09 2.16 16.76
CA ARG A 382 -9.16 3.23 15.74
C ARG A 382 -9.72 2.77 14.40
N ILE A 383 -9.92 1.48 14.20
CA ILE A 383 -10.46 0.95 12.94
C ILE A 383 -11.95 1.23 12.88
N SER A 384 -12.38 1.94 11.83
CA SER A 384 -13.81 2.13 11.53
C SER A 384 -14.33 0.88 10.80
N VAL A 385 -15.08 0.04 11.50
CA VAL A 385 -15.63 -1.20 10.96
C VAL A 385 -16.91 -0.88 10.16
N THR A 386 -16.89 -1.14 8.86
CA THR A 386 -18.01 -0.90 7.95
C THR A 386 -18.53 -2.19 7.30
N SER A 387 -17.71 -3.24 7.22
CA SER A 387 -18.01 -4.49 6.53
C SER A 387 -18.05 -5.69 7.49
N GLY A 388 -19.21 -5.96 8.07
CA GLY A 388 -19.53 -7.24 8.71
C GLY A 388 -18.75 -7.69 9.95
N GLY A 389 -17.70 -6.99 10.34
CA GLY A 389 -16.98 -7.14 11.62
C GLY A 389 -16.29 -8.49 11.95
N ALA A 390 -16.45 -9.56 11.15
CA ALA A 390 -15.95 -10.90 11.49
C ALA A 390 -14.40 -10.94 11.59
N ARG A 391 -13.69 -10.32 10.65
CA ARG A 391 -12.22 -10.23 10.69
C ARG A 391 -11.73 -9.39 11.87
N TYR A 392 -12.44 -8.31 12.17
CA TYR A 392 -12.16 -7.45 13.31
C TYR A 392 -12.34 -8.21 14.63
N ALA A 393 -13.46 -8.90 14.80
CA ALA A 393 -13.72 -9.73 15.98
C ALA A 393 -12.66 -10.83 16.16
N ALA A 394 -12.25 -11.48 15.08
CA ALA A 394 -11.17 -12.47 15.11
C ALA A 394 -9.85 -11.85 15.60
N LEU A 395 -9.48 -10.63 15.15
CA LEU A 395 -8.27 -9.96 15.61
C LEU A 395 -8.33 -9.52 17.07
N LEU A 396 -9.50 -9.16 17.60
CA LEU A 396 -9.68 -8.91 19.03
C LEU A 396 -9.40 -10.16 19.86
N HIS A 397 -9.88 -11.33 19.41
CA HIS A 397 -9.59 -12.61 20.07
C HIS A 397 -8.10 -12.96 19.97
N VAL A 398 -7.47 -12.74 18.81
CA VAL A 398 -6.02 -12.93 18.65
C VAL A 398 -5.25 -12.05 19.65
N GLN A 399 -5.60 -10.77 19.77
CA GLN A 399 -4.98 -9.83 20.70
C GLN A 399 -5.09 -10.32 22.15
N ASP A 400 -6.26 -10.75 22.62
CA ASP A 400 -6.46 -11.29 23.99
C ASP A 400 -5.58 -12.54 24.24
N HIS A 401 -5.58 -13.48 23.29
CA HIS A 401 -4.78 -14.70 23.44
C HIS A 401 -3.28 -14.45 23.35
N LEU A 402 -2.81 -13.48 22.53
CA LEU A 402 -1.40 -13.07 22.48
C LEU A 402 -0.96 -12.43 23.79
N GLN A 403 -1.79 -11.58 24.40
CA GLN A 403 -1.53 -11.00 25.71
C GLN A 403 -1.33 -12.08 26.79
N ARG A 404 -2.19 -13.07 26.81
CA ARG A 404 -2.10 -14.21 27.75
C ARG A 404 -0.87 -15.09 27.47
N LEU A 405 -0.58 -15.34 26.19
CA LEU A 405 0.60 -16.12 25.80
C LEU A 405 1.90 -15.38 26.16
N ALA A 406 1.97 -14.06 25.96
CA ALA A 406 3.08 -13.23 26.36
C ALA A 406 3.33 -13.30 27.88
N THR A 407 2.27 -13.22 28.68
CA THR A 407 2.35 -13.39 30.13
C THR A 407 2.91 -14.78 30.52
N ARG A 408 2.46 -15.85 29.82
CA ARG A 408 2.99 -17.20 30.03
C ARG A 408 4.47 -17.32 29.68
N ALA A 409 4.91 -16.64 28.62
CA ALA A 409 6.31 -16.65 28.20
C ALA A 409 7.24 -15.93 29.20
N GLN A 410 6.70 -15.15 30.14
CA GLN A 410 7.46 -14.50 31.21
C GLN A 410 7.63 -15.38 32.46
N GLU A 411 6.92 -16.52 32.55
CA GLU A 411 6.99 -17.43 33.69
C GLU A 411 8.23 -18.34 33.61
N ALA A 412 9.42 -17.77 33.71
CA ALA A 412 10.69 -18.45 33.49
C ALA A 412 10.89 -19.72 34.36
N ASP A 413 10.43 -19.69 35.62
CA ASP A 413 10.53 -20.84 36.53
C ASP A 413 9.74 -22.04 36.03
N ARG A 414 8.53 -21.81 35.49
CA ARG A 414 7.68 -22.88 34.93
C ARG A 414 8.25 -23.40 33.61
N ILE A 415 8.83 -22.52 32.78
CA ILE A 415 9.49 -22.91 31.54
C ILE A 415 10.73 -23.79 31.85
N ALA A 416 11.49 -23.44 32.87
CA ALA A 416 12.62 -24.24 33.33
C ALA A 416 12.16 -25.65 33.74
N LEU A 417 11.11 -25.75 34.55
CA LEU A 417 10.53 -27.05 34.96
C LEU A 417 10.08 -27.90 33.77
N VAL A 418 9.43 -27.29 32.78
CA VAL A 418 9.03 -27.98 31.53
C VAL A 418 10.26 -28.46 30.75
N SER A 419 11.36 -27.69 30.77
CA SER A 419 12.60 -28.02 30.06
C SER A 419 13.40 -29.14 30.76
N GLU A 420 13.26 -29.33 32.08
CA GLU A 420 13.90 -30.36 32.85
C GLU A 420 13.25 -31.74 32.69
N ASP A 421 11.92 -31.80 32.53
CA ASP A 421 11.17 -33.04 32.31
C ASP A 421 11.15 -33.41 30.82
N ALA A 422 11.85 -34.50 30.44
CA ALA A 422 11.93 -34.95 29.05
C ALA A 422 10.58 -35.29 28.41
N ALA A 423 9.58 -35.64 29.22
CA ALA A 423 8.25 -35.94 28.76
C ALA A 423 7.49 -34.66 28.39
N LEU A 424 7.62 -33.60 29.21
CA LEU A 424 7.01 -32.28 28.96
C LEU A 424 7.74 -31.53 27.86
N GLN A 425 9.08 -31.55 27.87
CA GLN A 425 9.91 -30.87 26.89
C GLN A 425 9.61 -31.28 25.44
N ARG A 426 9.38 -32.59 25.19
CA ARG A 426 9.03 -33.06 23.84
C ARG A 426 7.71 -32.47 23.35
N GLY A 427 6.71 -32.36 24.21
CA GLY A 427 5.43 -31.75 23.89
C GLY A 427 5.55 -30.25 23.63
N ALA A 428 6.28 -29.55 24.49
CA ALA A 428 6.53 -28.12 24.36
C ALA A 428 7.32 -27.76 23.09
N ARG A 429 8.36 -28.54 22.74
CA ARG A 429 9.11 -28.37 21.47
C ARG A 429 8.22 -28.59 20.25
N ALA A 430 7.34 -29.59 20.27
CA ALA A 430 6.38 -29.84 19.19
C ALA A 430 5.42 -28.64 19.00
N LEU A 431 4.90 -28.08 20.11
CA LEU A 431 4.03 -26.93 20.11
C LEU A 431 4.75 -25.70 19.51
N VAL A 432 5.92 -25.37 20.03
CA VAL A 432 6.71 -24.21 19.57
C VAL A 432 7.14 -24.36 18.10
N ALA A 433 7.53 -25.55 17.67
CA ALA A 433 7.86 -25.84 16.29
C ALA A 433 6.65 -25.69 15.34
N ALA A 434 5.43 -26.04 15.83
CA ALA A 434 4.20 -25.85 15.07
C ALA A 434 3.85 -24.35 14.94
N MET A 435 4.04 -23.57 16.01
CA MET A 435 3.88 -22.11 15.99
C MET A 435 4.83 -21.45 14.97
N ILE A 436 6.13 -21.71 15.05
CA ILE A 436 7.15 -21.14 14.14
C ILE A 436 6.88 -21.52 12.68
N ARG A 437 6.35 -22.71 12.43
CA ARG A 437 6.00 -23.18 11.08
C ARG A 437 4.60 -22.73 10.63
N HIS A 438 3.92 -21.89 11.38
CA HIS A 438 2.57 -21.41 11.10
C HIS A 438 1.59 -22.53 10.72
N LYS A 439 1.59 -23.61 11.49
CA LYS A 439 0.69 -24.74 11.22
C LYS A 439 -0.77 -24.31 11.37
N GLY A 440 -1.59 -24.75 10.42
CA GLY A 440 -3.01 -24.37 10.37
C GLY A 440 -3.83 -24.81 11.60
N PRO A 441 -5.07 -24.28 11.76
CA PRO A 441 -5.89 -24.47 12.95
C PRO A 441 -6.16 -25.94 13.28
N ASP A 442 -6.41 -26.79 12.27
CA ASP A 442 -6.68 -28.22 12.49
C ASP A 442 -5.46 -28.96 13.04
N HIS A 443 -4.26 -28.60 12.61
CA HIS A 443 -3.03 -29.19 13.14
C HIS A 443 -2.80 -28.76 14.59
N MET A 444 -3.01 -27.48 14.89
CA MET A 444 -2.87 -26.93 16.23
C MET A 444 -3.91 -27.52 17.18
N ALA A 445 -5.14 -27.68 16.74
CA ALA A 445 -6.21 -28.33 17.54
C ALA A 445 -5.89 -29.79 17.87
N ARG A 446 -5.39 -30.56 16.90
CA ARG A 446 -4.94 -31.95 17.15
C ARG A 446 -3.77 -32.01 18.14
N LEU A 447 -2.81 -31.09 17.99
CA LEU A 447 -1.66 -31.04 18.88
C LEU A 447 -2.07 -30.66 20.30
N ASP A 448 -2.95 -29.68 20.46
CA ASP A 448 -3.47 -29.25 21.76
C ASP A 448 -4.22 -30.41 22.46
N ALA A 449 -5.10 -31.10 21.77
CA ALA A 449 -5.81 -32.29 22.31
C ALA A 449 -4.83 -33.42 22.76
N LEU A 450 -3.73 -33.61 22.01
CA LEU A 450 -2.69 -34.57 22.39
C LEU A 450 -1.92 -34.14 23.67
N LEU A 451 -1.61 -32.84 23.77
CA LEU A 451 -0.94 -32.27 24.95
C LEU A 451 -1.82 -32.38 26.18
N GLU A 452 -3.11 -32.05 26.04
CA GLU A 452 -4.12 -32.18 27.14
C GLU A 452 -4.29 -33.61 27.59
N ALA A 453 -4.46 -34.58 26.67
CA ALA A 453 -4.56 -35.99 26.99
C ALA A 453 -3.32 -36.53 27.70
N ARG A 454 -2.12 -36.07 27.27
CA ARG A 454 -0.86 -36.43 27.89
C ARG A 454 -0.74 -35.83 29.30
N ALA A 455 -1.10 -34.57 29.47
CA ALA A 455 -1.03 -33.86 30.74
C ALA A 455 -1.98 -34.52 31.77
N ARG A 456 -3.20 -34.93 31.37
CA ARG A 456 -4.10 -35.70 32.23
C ARG A 456 -3.47 -37.01 32.72
N ARG A 457 -2.81 -37.77 31.83
CA ARG A 457 -2.12 -39.02 32.20
C ARG A 457 -0.96 -38.77 33.14
N LEU A 458 -0.12 -37.79 32.85
CA LEU A 458 1.03 -37.45 33.70
C LEU A 458 0.60 -36.94 35.07
N ARG A 459 -0.44 -36.13 35.15
CA ARG A 459 -1.02 -35.64 36.42
C ARG A 459 -1.47 -36.79 37.28
N ARG A 460 -2.19 -37.76 36.70
CA ARG A 460 -2.62 -38.97 37.42
C ARG A 460 -1.42 -39.80 37.92
N ALA A 461 -0.40 -39.97 37.08
CA ALA A 461 0.82 -40.68 37.45
C ALA A 461 1.58 -39.96 38.59
N THR A 462 1.66 -38.63 38.54
CA THR A 462 2.30 -37.82 39.59
C THR A 462 1.58 -37.93 40.94
N LEU A 463 0.24 -37.94 40.95
CA LEU A 463 -0.55 -38.14 42.15
C LEU A 463 -0.35 -39.55 42.74
N LEU A 464 -0.27 -40.57 41.90
CA LEU A 464 0.03 -41.95 42.36
C LEU A 464 1.43 -42.08 42.92
N GLN A 465 2.43 -41.38 42.36
CA GLN A 465 3.80 -41.37 42.86
C GLN A 465 3.90 -40.69 44.24
N GLU A 466 3.15 -39.61 44.45
CA GLU A 466 3.08 -38.95 45.76
C GLU A 466 2.42 -39.86 46.79
N HIS A 467 1.28 -40.45 46.45
CA HIS A 467 0.57 -41.36 47.34
C HIS A 467 1.41 -42.61 47.70
N ALA A 468 2.26 -43.07 46.79
CA ALA A 468 3.19 -44.16 47.04
C ALA A 468 4.46 -43.71 47.76
N GLY A 469 4.62 -42.44 48.14
CA GLY A 469 5.79 -41.90 48.84
C GLY A 469 7.03 -41.79 47.97
N VAL A 470 6.90 -41.92 46.63
CA VAL A 470 8.02 -41.82 45.67
C VAL A 470 8.48 -40.39 45.46
N ILE A 471 7.54 -39.44 45.56
CA ILE A 471 7.81 -37.99 45.50
C ILE A 471 7.12 -37.28 46.66
N GLY A 472 7.70 -36.14 47.08
CA GLY A 472 7.08 -35.30 48.11
C GLY A 472 6.02 -34.35 47.55
N VAL A 473 5.20 -33.81 48.45
CA VAL A 473 4.17 -32.78 48.10
C VAL A 473 4.73 -31.57 47.34
N PRO A 474 5.89 -31.01 47.67
CA PRO A 474 6.49 -29.93 46.88
C PRO A 474 6.77 -30.31 45.42
N ASP A 475 7.20 -31.52 45.15
CA ASP A 475 7.48 -32.01 43.79
C ASP A 475 6.17 -32.27 43.01
N LEU A 476 5.11 -32.73 43.69
CA LEU A 476 3.78 -32.87 43.17
C LEU A 476 3.30 -31.49 42.62
N PHE A 477 3.39 -30.45 43.45
CA PHE A 477 2.96 -29.11 43.04
C PHE A 477 3.81 -28.55 41.87
N ARG A 478 5.13 -28.68 41.91
CA ARG A 478 6.01 -28.26 40.86
C ARG A 478 5.67 -28.91 39.51
N ARG A 479 5.51 -30.23 39.48
CA ARG A 479 5.14 -31.00 38.28
C ARG A 479 3.75 -30.65 37.77
N THR A 480 2.78 -30.49 38.65
CA THR A 480 1.41 -30.12 38.25
C THR A 480 1.31 -28.70 37.72
N ASP A 481 2.14 -27.76 38.22
CA ASP A 481 2.23 -26.41 37.71
C ASP A 481 2.87 -26.37 36.32
N ALA A 482 3.94 -27.14 36.09
CA ALA A 482 4.56 -27.26 34.76
C ALA A 482 3.57 -27.87 33.73
N LEU A 483 2.80 -28.89 34.12
CA LEU A 483 1.76 -29.46 33.27
C LEU A 483 0.68 -28.43 32.92
N ARG A 484 0.18 -27.69 33.91
CA ARG A 484 -0.83 -26.65 33.71
C ARG A 484 -0.33 -25.53 32.84
N TRP A 485 0.94 -25.16 32.97
CA TRP A 485 1.58 -24.18 32.10
C TRP A 485 1.56 -24.63 30.63
N LEU A 486 1.94 -25.88 30.35
CA LEU A 486 1.99 -26.43 28.99
C LEU A 486 0.59 -26.54 28.37
N GLU A 487 -0.42 -27.04 29.12
CA GLU A 487 -1.80 -27.11 28.68
C GLU A 487 -2.34 -25.74 28.25
N ARG A 488 -2.17 -24.72 29.10
CA ARG A 488 -2.68 -23.38 28.82
C ARG A 488 -1.92 -22.68 27.69
N THR A 489 -0.63 -22.94 27.55
CA THR A 489 0.18 -22.43 26.43
C THR A 489 -0.30 -23.05 25.12
N GLY A 490 -0.63 -24.33 25.10
CA GLY A 490 -1.22 -25.04 23.96
C GLY A 490 -2.59 -24.48 23.56
N ASP A 491 -3.50 -24.30 24.51
CA ASP A 491 -4.83 -23.69 24.27
C ASP A 491 -4.71 -22.29 23.65
N HIS A 492 -3.86 -21.42 24.21
CA HIS A 492 -3.69 -20.09 23.64
C HIS A 492 -3.08 -20.12 22.23
N ALA A 493 -2.08 -20.96 21.99
CA ALA A 493 -1.47 -21.10 20.67
C ALA A 493 -2.47 -21.65 19.62
N GLN A 494 -3.30 -22.61 20.00
CA GLN A 494 -4.37 -23.15 19.15
C GLN A 494 -5.40 -22.07 18.79
N ARG A 495 -5.88 -21.30 19.78
CA ARG A 495 -6.85 -20.23 19.57
C ARG A 495 -6.30 -19.10 18.72
N ILE A 496 -5.02 -18.73 18.91
CA ILE A 496 -4.34 -17.78 18.02
C ILE A 496 -4.36 -18.28 16.58
N ALA A 497 -3.99 -19.54 16.33
CA ALA A 497 -4.01 -20.12 14.99
C ALA A 497 -5.40 -20.14 14.36
N PHE A 498 -6.43 -20.49 15.16
CA PHE A 498 -7.82 -20.51 14.72
C PHE A 498 -8.33 -19.12 14.33
N HIS A 499 -8.18 -18.12 15.19
CA HIS A 499 -8.66 -16.77 14.92
C HIS A 499 -7.80 -16.05 13.88
N MET A 500 -6.50 -16.33 13.80
CA MET A 500 -5.66 -15.80 12.72
C MET A 500 -6.09 -16.33 11.35
N ALA A 501 -6.50 -17.59 11.25
CA ALA A 501 -7.07 -18.13 10.02
C ALA A 501 -8.36 -17.39 9.62
N GLN A 502 -9.26 -17.12 10.59
CA GLN A 502 -10.46 -16.32 10.34
C GLN A 502 -10.14 -14.87 9.92
N ALA A 503 -9.14 -14.25 10.54
CA ALA A 503 -8.72 -12.90 10.22
C ALA A 503 -8.10 -12.79 8.81
N THR A 504 -7.50 -13.86 8.29
CA THR A 504 -6.83 -13.91 6.98
C THR A 504 -7.69 -14.51 5.87
N ASN A 505 -8.66 -15.37 6.17
CA ASN A 505 -9.53 -16.05 5.18
C ASN A 505 -10.51 -15.10 4.45
N GLY A 506 -10.59 -13.83 4.77
CA GLY A 506 -11.30 -12.84 3.97
C GLY A 506 -10.55 -12.43 2.68
N LEU A 507 -9.40 -13.06 2.41
CA LEU A 507 -8.54 -12.83 1.23
C LEU A 507 -8.59 -13.99 0.21
N THR A 508 -9.35 -15.07 0.49
CA THR A 508 -9.56 -16.20 -0.44
C THR A 508 -10.88 -16.10 -1.18
#